data_9bce8a25a5cfd2e6733411e85b78d966
#
_entry.id   9bce8a25a5cfd2e6733411e85b78d966
#
_cell.length_a   1.000
_cell.length_b   1.000
_cell.length_c   1.000
_cell.angle_alpha   90.00
_cell.angle_beta   90.00
_cell.angle_gamma   90.00
#
_symmetry.space_group_name_H-M   'P 1'
#
loop_
_entity.id
_entity.type
_entity.pdbx_description
1 polymer ?
#
loop_
_entity_poly.entity_id
_entity_poly.type
_entity_poly.pdbx_seq_one_letter_code
_entity_poly.pdbx_strand_id
1 'polypeptide(L)'
;MILREVEKVEVTCLVDNNVDIVLPNTEVARRPVLTTNWYEQPLVAEHGFCAVLTLDIDGIKRRLLLDSGLDPFAAPHNADVLGLDLSYCESTISSHGHIDHAGGLLNLRKKMNTGQGIPLVLHEDAFKNRSVKFQDGRTVELPAQDRSLLLNSGYNIIEKHSPSLWIDDRVLVTGEIPRTNTFEKGFPNHYSQVEEGRMEPDPLIKDDQAIILTVKEKGLVIITGCGHAGIINTLNYAKELTGEDRIYAVLGGMHLSGGLFEPIIPRTIEELEELKPKFVVPCHCSGLKAMTEIARKMPDAFIQNSVGTNYIF
;
A
#
# COMPACT_ATOMS: atom_id res chain seq x y z
N MET A 1 -19.81 -4.77 -8.29
CA MET A 1 -20.19 -4.58 -6.86
C MET A 1 -20.59 -3.14 -6.64
N ILE A 2 -21.42 -2.84 -5.62
CA ILE A 2 -21.79 -1.44 -5.33
C ILE A 2 -20.87 -0.96 -4.20
N LEU A 3 -19.84 -0.19 -4.56
CA LEU A 3 -18.99 0.51 -3.62
C LEU A 3 -19.68 1.81 -3.19
N ARG A 4 -19.93 1.98 -1.89
CA ARG A 4 -20.57 3.17 -1.34
C ARG A 4 -19.54 4.29 -1.18
N GLU A 5 -19.95 5.52 -1.49
CA GLU A 5 -19.10 6.70 -1.35
C GLU A 5 -18.79 7.03 0.12
N VAL A 6 -17.64 7.65 0.35
CA VAL A 6 -17.28 8.33 1.60
C VAL A 6 -17.27 9.84 1.40
N GLU A 7 -17.59 10.60 2.44
CA GLU A 7 -17.49 12.07 2.38
C GLU A 7 -16.02 12.51 2.27
N LYS A 8 -15.16 11.81 2.99
CA LYS A 8 -13.72 12.10 3.07
C LYS A 8 -12.95 10.86 3.51
N VAL A 9 -11.73 10.70 2.98
CA VAL A 9 -10.74 9.75 3.50
C VAL A 9 -9.44 10.48 3.84
N GLU A 10 -8.90 10.19 5.01
CA GLU A 10 -7.57 10.60 5.41
C GLU A 10 -6.63 9.39 5.34
N VAL A 11 -5.48 9.55 4.70
CA VAL A 11 -4.44 8.51 4.58
C VAL A 11 -3.17 9.02 5.22
N THR A 12 -2.82 8.46 6.38
CA THR A 12 -1.57 8.82 7.08
C THR A 12 -0.50 7.78 6.77
N CYS A 13 0.59 8.20 6.11
CA CYS A 13 1.73 7.36 5.82
C CYS A 13 2.56 7.14 7.10
N LEU A 14 2.59 5.90 7.61
CA LEU A 14 3.38 5.54 8.80
C LEU A 14 4.78 5.04 8.43
N VAL A 15 4.92 4.36 7.28
CA VAL A 15 6.21 3.81 6.81
C VAL A 15 6.35 4.08 5.33
N ASP A 16 7.51 4.60 4.95
CA ASP A 16 7.99 4.78 3.58
C ASP A 16 9.52 4.88 3.58
N ASN A 17 10.13 4.86 2.41
CA ASN A 17 11.57 4.96 2.22
C ASN A 17 12.15 6.36 2.52
N ASN A 18 11.30 7.35 2.79
CA ASN A 18 11.72 8.75 2.92
C ASN A 18 11.07 9.47 4.12
N VAL A 19 11.90 10.21 4.87
CA VAL A 19 11.46 11.22 5.84
C VAL A 19 12.06 12.56 5.43
N ASP A 20 11.18 13.51 5.09
CA ASP A 20 11.55 14.90 4.82
C ASP A 20 10.61 15.82 5.62
N ILE A 21 11.11 16.33 6.72
CA ILE A 21 10.35 17.11 7.70
C ILE A 21 10.14 18.58 7.29
N VAL A 22 10.78 19.03 6.21
CA VAL A 22 10.69 20.43 5.74
C VAL A 22 9.82 20.59 4.50
N LEU A 23 9.19 19.52 4.02
CA LEU A 23 8.26 19.59 2.90
C LEU A 23 7.08 20.52 3.21
N PRO A 24 6.65 21.36 2.26
CA PRO A 24 5.47 22.20 2.44
C PRO A 24 4.17 21.39 2.38
N ASN A 25 3.13 21.90 3.01
CA ASN A 25 1.77 21.43 2.78
C ASN A 25 1.35 21.68 1.32
N THR A 26 0.47 20.82 0.82
CA THR A 26 -0.16 20.99 -0.50
C THR A 26 -1.68 21.10 -0.38
N GLU A 27 -2.41 21.08 -1.50
CA GLU A 27 -3.88 21.05 -1.49
C GLU A 27 -4.42 19.92 -0.62
N VAL A 28 -3.84 18.72 -0.70
CA VAL A 28 -4.32 17.52 -0.01
C VAL A 28 -3.34 16.94 1.02
N ALA A 29 -2.05 17.27 0.97
CA ALA A 29 -1.06 16.74 1.90
C ALA A 29 -0.82 17.70 3.08
N ARG A 30 -0.95 17.16 4.30
CA ARG A 30 -0.61 17.84 5.55
C ARG A 30 0.62 17.18 6.14
N ARG A 31 1.68 17.96 6.30
CA ARG A 31 2.96 17.48 6.84
C ARG A 31 2.93 17.47 8.37
N PRO A 32 3.74 16.63 9.01
CA PRO A 32 3.86 16.62 10.47
C PRO A 32 4.24 18.00 11.00
N VAL A 33 3.62 18.41 12.08
CA VAL A 33 4.01 19.65 12.77
C VAL A 33 5.23 19.36 13.64
N LEU A 34 6.33 20.04 13.37
CA LEU A 34 7.52 19.94 14.20
C LEU A 34 7.27 20.56 15.57
N THR A 35 7.45 19.77 16.62
CA THR A 35 7.45 20.25 18.00
C THR A 35 8.83 20.77 18.40
N THR A 36 8.93 21.49 19.54
CA THR A 36 10.21 22.01 20.04
C THR A 36 11.26 20.92 20.22
N ASN A 37 10.83 19.71 20.57
CA ASN A 37 11.72 18.56 20.89
C ASN A 37 11.62 17.46 19.80
N TRP A 38 11.33 17.79 18.55
CA TRP A 38 11.16 16.83 17.46
C TRP A 38 12.34 15.87 17.30
N TYR A 39 13.56 16.30 17.67
CA TYR A 39 14.80 15.52 17.58
C TYR A 39 14.95 14.45 18.67
N GLU A 40 14.15 14.50 19.75
CA GLU A 40 14.19 13.48 20.82
C GLU A 40 13.48 12.20 20.41
N GLN A 41 12.43 12.32 19.60
CA GLN A 41 11.69 11.20 19.02
C GLN A 41 11.41 11.47 17.52
N PRO A 42 12.45 11.30 16.67
CA PRO A 42 12.29 11.57 15.25
C PRO A 42 11.43 10.49 14.57
N LEU A 43 10.72 10.89 13.50
CA LEU A 43 10.15 9.93 12.58
C LEU A 43 11.26 9.13 11.90
N VAL A 44 10.99 7.85 11.65
CA VAL A 44 11.94 6.93 11.00
C VAL A 44 11.42 6.46 9.66
N ALA A 45 12.31 6.32 8.68
CA ALA A 45 12.04 5.74 7.37
C ALA A 45 12.70 4.37 7.28
N GLU A 46 12.13 3.48 6.46
CA GLU A 46 12.70 2.19 6.13
C GLU A 46 12.25 1.74 4.74
N HIS A 47 12.87 0.68 4.21
CA HIS A 47 12.36 0.05 2.99
C HIS A 47 11.12 -0.77 3.34
N GLY A 48 9.96 -0.17 3.20
CA GLY A 48 8.67 -0.77 3.53
C GLY A 48 7.53 0.21 3.35
N PHE A 49 6.30 -0.25 3.52
CA PHE A 49 5.11 0.58 3.44
C PHE A 49 4.12 0.26 4.56
N CYS A 50 3.54 1.30 5.15
CA CYS A 50 2.41 1.19 6.07
C CYS A 50 1.61 2.50 6.06
N ALA A 51 0.30 2.39 6.01
CA ALA A 51 -0.59 3.54 6.10
C ALA A 51 -1.80 3.26 7.00
N VAL A 52 -2.29 4.31 7.66
CA VAL A 52 -3.59 4.31 8.36
C VAL A 52 -4.59 5.07 7.50
N LEU A 53 -5.70 4.42 7.19
CA LEU A 53 -6.84 5.04 6.53
C LEU A 53 -7.90 5.39 7.58
N THR A 54 -8.35 6.63 7.58
CA THR A 54 -9.47 7.10 8.41
C THR A 54 -10.57 7.59 7.49
N LEU A 55 -11.69 6.89 7.48
CA LEU A 55 -12.87 7.23 6.71
C LEU A 55 -13.82 8.05 7.60
N ASP A 56 -14.39 9.12 7.05
CA ASP A 56 -15.51 9.82 7.66
C ASP A 56 -16.81 9.28 7.04
N ILE A 57 -17.62 8.67 7.88
CA ILE A 57 -18.88 8.05 7.50
C ILE A 57 -19.97 8.63 8.39
N ASP A 58 -20.75 9.55 7.85
CA ASP A 58 -21.84 10.23 8.57
C ASP A 58 -21.37 10.87 9.91
N GLY A 59 -20.13 11.42 9.91
CA GLY A 59 -19.49 12.03 11.08
C GLY A 59 -18.84 11.04 12.05
N ILE A 60 -18.88 9.73 11.74
CA ILE A 60 -18.20 8.67 12.50
C ILE A 60 -16.89 8.31 11.81
N LYS A 61 -15.79 8.39 12.55
CA LYS A 61 -14.47 7.99 12.03
C LYS A 61 -14.27 6.50 12.18
N ARG A 62 -14.03 5.82 11.05
CA ARG A 62 -13.69 4.40 10.97
C ARG A 62 -12.24 4.27 10.49
N ARG A 63 -11.46 3.40 11.10
CA ARG A 63 -10.02 3.27 10.79
C ARG A 63 -9.64 1.86 10.41
N LEU A 64 -8.70 1.77 9.45
CA LEU A 64 -8.04 0.52 9.10
C LEU A 64 -6.55 0.75 8.83
N LEU A 65 -5.77 -0.30 8.95
CA LEU A 65 -4.36 -0.34 8.55
C LEU A 65 -4.24 -0.96 7.16
N LEU A 66 -3.37 -0.39 6.33
CA LEU A 66 -2.84 -1.04 5.13
C LEU A 66 -1.36 -1.31 5.36
N ASP A 67 -0.98 -2.59 5.30
CA ASP A 67 0.39 -3.07 5.52
C ASP A 67 0.97 -2.72 6.91
N SER A 68 2.25 -3.00 7.13
CA SER A 68 2.87 -2.86 8.45
C SER A 68 4.35 -2.45 8.43
N GLY A 69 4.96 -2.28 7.24
CA GLY A 69 6.39 -2.04 7.11
C GLY A 69 7.24 -3.30 7.29
N LEU A 70 8.55 -3.13 7.27
CA LEU A 70 9.57 -4.18 7.43
C LEU A 70 9.97 -4.36 8.89
N ASP A 71 10.38 -3.27 9.54
CA ASP A 71 10.82 -3.30 10.92
C ASP A 71 9.62 -3.37 11.87
N PRO A 72 9.59 -4.29 12.85
CA PRO A 72 8.46 -4.45 13.75
C PRO A 72 8.18 -3.22 14.64
N PHE A 73 9.10 -2.26 14.73
CA PHE A 73 8.98 -1.10 15.60
C PHE A 73 8.74 0.22 14.84
N ALA A 74 9.07 0.31 13.55
CA ALA A 74 8.99 1.57 12.79
C ALA A 74 7.55 2.14 12.74
N ALA A 75 6.59 1.36 12.29
CA ALA A 75 5.20 1.81 12.21
C ALA A 75 4.58 2.15 13.59
N PRO A 76 4.71 1.32 14.64
CA PRO A 76 4.29 1.66 15.99
C PRO A 76 4.96 2.92 16.55
N HIS A 77 6.26 3.08 16.35
CA HIS A 77 7.01 4.25 16.77
C HIS A 77 6.49 5.53 16.09
N ASN A 78 6.37 5.50 14.76
CA ASN A 78 5.90 6.65 14.00
C ASN A 78 4.46 7.02 14.38
N ALA A 79 3.59 6.04 14.65
CA ALA A 79 2.25 6.30 15.16
C ALA A 79 2.27 7.04 16.51
N ASP A 80 3.14 6.63 17.44
CA ASP A 80 3.30 7.29 18.74
C ASP A 80 3.82 8.72 18.57
N VAL A 81 4.83 8.95 17.74
CA VAL A 81 5.39 10.28 17.45
C VAL A 81 4.34 11.22 16.85
N LEU A 82 3.48 10.69 15.98
CA LEU A 82 2.39 11.44 15.35
C LEU A 82 1.16 11.63 16.26
N GLY A 83 1.15 11.00 17.44
CA GLY A 83 -0.02 11.00 18.32
C GLY A 83 -1.22 10.27 17.72
N LEU A 84 -0.99 9.32 16.81
CA LEU A 84 -2.03 8.56 16.13
C LEU A 84 -2.41 7.32 16.96
N ASP A 85 -3.60 7.36 17.54
CA ASP A 85 -4.13 6.25 18.32
C ASP A 85 -4.61 5.12 17.39
N LEU A 86 -3.86 4.00 17.38
CA LEU A 86 -4.16 2.80 16.61
C LEU A 86 -5.17 1.88 17.29
N SER A 87 -5.56 2.15 18.55
CA SER A 87 -6.53 1.33 19.26
C SER A 87 -7.91 1.28 18.59
N TYR A 88 -8.21 2.29 17.78
CA TYR A 88 -9.45 2.39 17.00
C TYR A 88 -9.37 1.75 15.60
N CYS A 89 -8.26 1.12 15.22
CA CYS A 89 -8.19 0.40 13.95
C CYS A 89 -9.01 -0.90 14.03
N GLU A 90 -9.98 -1.03 13.14
CA GLU A 90 -10.97 -2.12 13.15
C GLU A 90 -10.53 -3.32 12.32
N SER A 91 -9.57 -3.14 11.42
CA SER A 91 -9.02 -4.18 10.56
C SER A 91 -7.64 -3.81 10.06
N THR A 92 -6.91 -4.81 9.60
CA THR A 92 -5.68 -4.67 8.83
C THR A 92 -5.89 -5.33 7.47
N ILE A 93 -5.50 -4.63 6.40
CA ILE A 93 -5.46 -5.16 5.04
C ILE A 93 -4.00 -5.32 4.67
N SER A 94 -3.59 -6.49 4.24
CA SER A 94 -2.25 -6.72 3.69
C SER A 94 -2.32 -6.64 2.17
N SER A 95 -1.50 -5.79 1.57
CA SER A 95 -1.44 -5.67 0.12
C SER A 95 -0.91 -6.95 -0.53
N HIS A 96 0.13 -7.55 0.06
CA HIS A 96 0.70 -8.82 -0.35
C HIS A 96 1.64 -9.37 0.76
N GLY A 97 2.24 -10.53 0.55
CA GLY A 97 3.00 -11.25 1.58
C GLY A 97 4.49 -10.96 1.67
N HIS A 98 5.04 -9.97 0.97
CA HIS A 98 6.44 -9.59 1.15
C HIS A 98 6.68 -9.00 2.53
N ILE A 99 7.87 -9.28 3.09
CA ILE A 99 8.17 -8.96 4.50
C ILE A 99 8.21 -7.44 4.77
N ASP A 100 8.55 -6.63 3.79
CA ASP A 100 8.58 -5.17 3.86
C ASP A 100 7.18 -4.52 3.92
N HIS A 101 6.13 -5.35 3.82
CA HIS A 101 4.72 -4.98 4.05
C HIS A 101 4.10 -5.67 5.25
N ALA A 102 4.74 -6.72 5.77
CA ALA A 102 4.14 -7.59 6.77
C ALA A 102 4.97 -7.76 8.06
N GLY A 103 6.21 -7.20 8.10
CA GLY A 103 7.15 -7.37 9.21
C GLY A 103 6.66 -6.79 10.54
N GLY A 104 5.87 -5.71 10.50
CA GLY A 104 5.35 -5.02 11.68
C GLY A 104 4.01 -5.55 12.22
N LEU A 105 3.35 -6.50 11.55
CA LEU A 105 1.98 -6.94 11.88
C LEU A 105 1.78 -7.30 13.36
N LEU A 106 2.69 -8.07 13.95
CA LEU A 106 2.58 -8.51 15.35
C LEU A 106 2.66 -7.36 16.36
N ASN A 107 3.50 -6.35 16.08
CA ASN A 107 3.65 -5.22 16.99
C ASN A 107 2.55 -4.17 16.79
N LEU A 108 2.08 -3.96 15.58
CA LEU A 108 0.89 -3.14 15.32
C LEU A 108 -0.33 -3.76 15.98
N ARG A 109 -0.49 -5.09 15.92
CA ARG A 109 -1.59 -5.79 16.61
C ARG A 109 -1.66 -5.50 18.11
N LYS A 110 -0.51 -5.37 18.79
CA LYS A 110 -0.45 -5.00 20.21
C LYS A 110 -0.96 -3.58 20.49
N LYS A 111 -0.90 -2.68 19.51
CA LYS A 111 -1.43 -1.31 19.61
C LYS A 111 -2.95 -1.22 19.37
N MET A 112 -3.53 -2.24 18.77
CA MET A 112 -4.97 -2.29 18.48
C MET A 112 -5.73 -2.86 19.68
N ASN A 113 -6.59 -2.08 20.30
CA ASN A 113 -7.23 -2.42 21.58
C ASN A 113 -8.61 -3.12 21.44
N THR A 114 -8.82 -3.91 20.45
CA THR A 114 -10.15 -4.45 20.14
C THR A 114 -10.32 -5.93 20.52
N GLY A 115 -9.80 -6.37 21.64
CA GLY A 115 -9.97 -7.75 22.09
C GLY A 115 -9.38 -8.78 21.12
N GLN A 116 -10.06 -9.93 20.97
CA GLN A 116 -9.66 -10.95 19.99
C GLN A 116 -10.47 -10.81 18.70
N GLY A 117 -9.89 -11.26 17.57
CA GLY A 117 -10.61 -11.41 16.32
C GLY A 117 -10.59 -10.18 15.39
N ILE A 118 -9.54 -9.32 15.47
CA ILE A 118 -9.35 -8.26 14.48
C ILE A 118 -9.16 -8.88 13.09
N PRO A 119 -9.96 -8.49 12.10
CA PRO A 119 -9.78 -8.94 10.72
C PRO A 119 -8.39 -8.59 10.20
N LEU A 120 -7.65 -9.60 9.71
CA LEU A 120 -6.49 -9.45 8.85
C LEU A 120 -6.88 -9.98 7.47
N VAL A 121 -7.17 -9.07 6.56
CA VAL A 121 -7.59 -9.39 5.21
C VAL A 121 -6.35 -9.50 4.33
N LEU A 122 -6.17 -10.63 3.69
CA LEU A 122 -5.04 -10.91 2.82
C LEU A 122 -5.42 -11.95 1.75
N HIS A 123 -4.54 -12.13 0.77
CA HIS A 123 -4.64 -13.23 -0.16
C HIS A 123 -3.96 -14.48 0.43
N GLU A 124 -4.46 -15.68 0.12
CA GLU A 124 -3.89 -16.94 0.63
C GLU A 124 -2.41 -17.13 0.28
N ASP A 125 -1.97 -16.62 -0.87
CA ASP A 125 -0.58 -16.68 -1.33
C ASP A 125 0.38 -15.80 -0.48
N ALA A 126 -0.13 -14.93 0.37
CA ALA A 126 0.70 -14.12 1.28
C ALA A 126 1.52 -14.96 2.28
N PHE A 127 1.18 -16.23 2.46
CA PHE A 127 1.91 -17.17 3.32
C PHE A 127 2.95 -18.03 2.60
N LYS A 128 3.17 -17.82 1.30
CA LYS A 128 4.18 -18.56 0.55
C LYS A 128 5.59 -18.08 0.88
N ASN A 129 6.51 -19.02 1.12
CA ASN A 129 7.92 -18.72 1.11
C ASN A 129 8.34 -18.33 -0.32
N ARG A 130 9.14 -17.30 -0.45
CA ARG A 130 9.51 -16.72 -1.72
C ARG A 130 11.02 -16.51 -1.85
N SER A 131 11.48 -16.35 -3.07
CA SER A 131 12.86 -15.98 -3.35
C SER A 131 12.98 -15.18 -4.63
N VAL A 132 14.03 -14.37 -4.70
CA VAL A 132 14.41 -13.63 -5.92
C VAL A 132 15.77 -14.15 -6.38
N LYS A 133 15.87 -14.53 -7.67
CA LYS A 133 17.13 -14.93 -8.30
C LYS A 133 17.72 -13.76 -9.07
N PHE A 134 18.93 -13.36 -8.71
CA PHE A 134 19.68 -12.31 -9.38
C PHE A 134 20.46 -12.83 -10.58
N GLN A 135 20.78 -11.96 -11.53
CA GLN A 135 21.55 -12.30 -12.72
C GLN A 135 22.97 -12.78 -12.41
N ASP A 136 23.54 -12.39 -11.26
CA ASP A 136 24.85 -12.84 -10.77
C ASP A 136 24.82 -14.23 -10.11
N GLY A 137 23.66 -14.89 -10.12
CA GLY A 137 23.46 -16.23 -9.58
C GLY A 137 23.10 -16.28 -8.10
N ARG A 138 23.09 -15.13 -7.38
CA ARG A 138 22.60 -15.08 -5.98
C ARG A 138 21.10 -15.32 -5.93
N THR A 139 20.68 -16.02 -4.87
CA THR A 139 19.27 -16.14 -4.50
C THR A 139 19.09 -15.47 -3.14
N VAL A 140 18.10 -14.59 -3.05
CA VAL A 140 17.69 -13.97 -1.79
C VAL A 140 16.34 -14.54 -1.41
N GLU A 141 16.26 -15.10 -0.21
CA GLU A 141 15.03 -15.60 0.36
C GLU A 141 14.18 -14.46 0.92
N LEU A 142 12.90 -14.52 0.69
CA LEU A 142 11.90 -13.61 1.25
C LEU A 142 11.04 -14.42 2.22
N PRO A 143 11.20 -14.23 3.54
CA PRO A 143 10.51 -15.04 4.54
C PRO A 143 9.00 -14.79 4.50
N ALA A 144 8.25 -15.89 4.61
CA ALA A 144 6.80 -15.81 4.77
C ALA A 144 6.43 -15.42 6.20
N GLN A 145 5.22 -14.88 6.36
CA GLN A 145 4.60 -14.66 7.66
C GLN A 145 4.23 -16.00 8.32
N ASP A 146 4.40 -16.08 9.63
CA ASP A 146 3.91 -17.22 10.41
C ASP A 146 2.42 -17.06 10.74
N ARG A 147 1.58 -17.83 10.03
CA ARG A 147 0.13 -17.85 10.24
C ARG A 147 -0.25 -18.12 11.69
N SER A 148 0.45 -19.05 12.38
CA SER A 148 0.14 -19.42 13.76
C SER A 148 0.43 -18.29 14.73
N LEU A 149 1.54 -17.56 14.53
CA LEU A 149 1.85 -16.37 15.32
C LEU A 149 0.82 -15.26 15.14
N LEU A 150 0.36 -15.03 13.92
CA LEU A 150 -0.68 -14.04 13.63
C LEU A 150 -2.01 -14.41 14.30
N LEU A 151 -2.47 -15.65 14.19
CA LEU A 151 -3.66 -16.14 14.89
C LEU A 151 -3.53 -16.00 16.40
N ASN A 152 -2.41 -16.44 16.97
CA ASN A 152 -2.14 -16.37 18.40
C ASN A 152 -2.05 -14.93 18.94
N SER A 153 -1.71 -13.97 18.09
CA SER A 153 -1.69 -12.55 18.44
C SER A 153 -3.08 -11.93 18.53
N GLY A 154 -4.12 -12.66 18.08
CA GLY A 154 -5.52 -12.22 18.11
C GLY A 154 -6.02 -11.63 16.79
N TYR A 155 -5.34 -11.84 15.69
CA TYR A 155 -5.91 -11.62 14.37
C TYR A 155 -6.93 -12.71 14.01
N ASN A 156 -7.98 -12.33 13.28
CA ASN A 156 -8.85 -13.21 12.53
C ASN A 156 -8.45 -13.15 11.06
N ILE A 157 -7.74 -14.17 10.57
CA ILE A 157 -7.24 -14.21 9.19
C ILE A 157 -8.39 -14.48 8.24
N ILE A 158 -8.59 -13.58 7.28
CA ILE A 158 -9.64 -13.66 6.26
C ILE A 158 -8.96 -13.64 4.88
N GLU A 159 -8.92 -14.81 4.26
CA GLU A 159 -8.30 -15.01 2.95
C GLU A 159 -9.29 -14.68 1.83
N LYS A 160 -8.86 -13.84 0.90
CA LYS A 160 -9.64 -13.40 -0.26
C LYS A 160 -8.76 -13.32 -1.50
N HIS A 161 -9.16 -14.00 -2.59
CA HIS A 161 -8.53 -13.88 -3.90
C HIS A 161 -9.38 -13.05 -4.89
N SER A 162 -10.63 -12.81 -4.56
CA SER A 162 -11.57 -12.01 -5.38
C SER A 162 -11.94 -10.70 -4.69
N PRO A 163 -12.45 -9.73 -5.43
CA PRO A 163 -12.86 -8.44 -4.87
C PRO A 163 -13.80 -8.58 -3.69
N SER A 164 -13.58 -7.80 -2.63
CA SER A 164 -14.38 -7.85 -1.42
C SER A 164 -14.60 -6.46 -0.83
N LEU A 165 -15.78 -6.25 -0.23
CA LEU A 165 -16.18 -4.98 0.37
C LEU A 165 -16.05 -5.04 1.90
N TRP A 166 -15.58 -3.93 2.48
CA TRP A 166 -15.29 -3.75 3.90
C TRP A 166 -15.80 -2.40 4.40
N ILE A 167 -15.92 -2.24 5.72
CA ILE A 167 -16.34 -0.99 6.36
C ILE A 167 -17.65 -0.48 5.74
N ASP A 168 -18.71 -1.26 5.93
CA ASP A 168 -20.06 -0.96 5.42
C ASP A 168 -20.09 -0.69 3.90
N ASP A 169 -19.38 -1.52 3.13
CA ASP A 169 -19.23 -1.46 1.66
C ASP A 169 -18.56 -0.18 1.13
N ARG A 170 -17.72 0.49 1.93
CA ARG A 170 -17.02 1.73 1.55
C ARG A 170 -15.55 1.54 1.21
N VAL A 171 -15.00 0.38 1.50
CA VAL A 171 -13.62 0.01 1.15
C VAL A 171 -13.69 -1.23 0.28
N LEU A 172 -13.20 -1.14 -0.94
CA LEU A 172 -13.05 -2.27 -1.84
C LEU A 172 -11.58 -2.73 -1.83
N VAL A 173 -11.37 -4.00 -1.52
CA VAL A 173 -10.09 -4.70 -1.69
C VAL A 173 -10.19 -5.51 -2.96
N THR A 174 -9.24 -5.31 -3.88
CA THR A 174 -9.35 -5.85 -5.25
C THR A 174 -9.24 -7.36 -5.35
N GLY A 175 -8.53 -8.01 -4.42
CA GLY A 175 -8.06 -9.37 -4.67
C GLY A 175 -7.07 -9.40 -5.84
N GLU A 176 -6.96 -10.54 -6.54
CA GLU A 176 -6.08 -10.70 -7.71
C GLU A 176 -6.42 -9.66 -8.80
N ILE A 177 -5.41 -8.91 -9.23
CA ILE A 177 -5.56 -7.89 -10.28
C ILE A 177 -5.19 -8.50 -11.64
N PRO A 178 -6.10 -8.46 -12.64
CA PRO A 178 -5.84 -8.99 -13.98
C PRO A 178 -4.70 -8.24 -14.70
N ARG A 179 -3.86 -8.98 -15.43
CA ARG A 179 -2.83 -8.41 -16.30
C ARG A 179 -3.41 -8.17 -17.69
N THR A 180 -3.86 -6.97 -17.98
CA THR A 180 -4.56 -6.64 -19.23
C THR A 180 -3.71 -5.91 -20.25
N ASN A 181 -2.61 -5.27 -19.82
CA ASN A 181 -1.67 -4.61 -20.73
C ASN A 181 -0.44 -5.50 -21.05
N THR A 182 0.34 -5.09 -22.05
CA THR A 182 1.47 -5.90 -22.57
C THR A 182 2.82 -5.58 -21.95
N PHE A 183 2.93 -4.55 -21.11
CA PHE A 183 4.21 -4.08 -20.58
C PHE A 183 4.39 -4.32 -19.07
N GLU A 184 3.34 -4.33 -18.27
CA GLU A 184 3.38 -4.67 -16.84
C GLU A 184 3.32 -6.19 -16.65
N LYS A 185 4.44 -6.87 -16.92
CA LYS A 185 4.52 -8.34 -17.00
C LYS A 185 4.81 -9.04 -15.67
N GLY A 186 4.89 -8.27 -14.56
CA GLY A 186 5.27 -8.78 -13.26
C GLY A 186 6.77 -8.89 -13.06
N PHE A 187 7.22 -9.75 -12.12
CA PHE A 187 8.61 -9.88 -11.67
C PHE A 187 9.20 -11.23 -12.12
N PRO A 188 9.85 -11.32 -13.30
CA PRO A 188 10.24 -12.60 -13.91
C PRO A 188 11.23 -13.41 -13.08
N ASN A 189 11.99 -12.79 -12.18
CA ASN A 189 12.98 -13.46 -11.34
C ASN A 189 12.44 -13.85 -9.95
N HIS A 190 11.15 -13.72 -9.73
CA HIS A 190 10.48 -14.08 -8.49
C HIS A 190 10.02 -15.56 -8.54
N TYR A 191 10.18 -16.24 -7.40
CA TYR A 191 9.82 -17.65 -7.22
C TYR A 191 9.04 -17.81 -5.92
N SER A 192 8.09 -18.73 -5.88
CA SER A 192 7.37 -19.11 -4.67
C SER A 192 7.43 -20.62 -4.43
N GLN A 193 7.33 -21.01 -3.16
CA GLN A 193 7.29 -22.40 -2.75
C GLN A 193 5.91 -22.98 -3.01
N VAL A 194 5.85 -24.08 -3.76
CA VAL A 194 4.61 -24.85 -4.06
C VAL A 194 4.48 -26.09 -3.20
N GLU A 195 5.62 -26.71 -2.87
CA GLU A 195 5.72 -27.87 -1.97
C GLU A 195 7.02 -27.77 -1.19
N GLU A 196 7.16 -28.55 -0.12
CA GLU A 196 8.38 -28.56 0.68
C GLU A 196 9.63 -28.79 -0.20
N GLY A 197 10.56 -27.83 -0.16
CA GLY A 197 11.79 -27.85 -0.92
C GLY A 197 11.65 -27.56 -2.43
N ARG A 198 10.45 -27.30 -2.97
CA ARG A 198 10.24 -27.01 -4.39
C ARG A 198 9.79 -25.55 -4.63
N MET A 199 10.66 -24.78 -5.27
CA MET A 199 10.39 -23.43 -5.71
C MET A 199 10.05 -23.39 -7.20
N GLU A 200 8.98 -22.69 -7.57
CA GLU A 200 8.56 -22.49 -8.97
C GLU A 200 8.51 -21.01 -9.30
N PRO A 201 8.68 -20.63 -10.60
CA PRO A 201 8.51 -19.24 -11.02
C PRO A 201 7.12 -18.71 -10.64
N ASP A 202 7.11 -17.54 -9.99
CA ASP A 202 5.91 -16.83 -9.58
C ASP A 202 6.00 -15.35 -9.98
N PRO A 203 6.08 -15.05 -11.28
CA PRO A 203 6.31 -13.68 -11.74
C PRO A 203 5.12 -12.76 -11.53
N LEU A 204 3.93 -13.30 -11.34
CA LEU A 204 2.72 -12.48 -11.24
C LEU A 204 2.47 -11.92 -9.84
N ILE A 205 2.97 -12.61 -8.79
CA ILE A 205 2.72 -12.19 -7.40
C ILE A 205 1.22 -11.92 -7.23
N LYS A 206 0.41 -12.97 -7.37
CA LYS A 206 -1.07 -12.87 -7.48
C LYS A 206 -1.75 -12.27 -6.26
N ASP A 207 -1.09 -12.33 -5.12
CA ASP A 207 -1.56 -11.76 -3.87
C ASP A 207 -1.44 -10.21 -3.82
N ASP A 208 -0.81 -9.59 -4.82
CA ASP A 208 -0.74 -8.12 -4.89
C ASP A 208 -2.13 -7.53 -5.17
N GLN A 209 -2.65 -6.83 -4.18
CA GLN A 209 -3.98 -6.22 -4.18
C GLN A 209 -3.94 -4.77 -3.74
N ALA A 210 -4.96 -4.01 -4.10
CA ALA A 210 -5.11 -2.60 -3.81
C ALA A 210 -6.38 -2.30 -3.03
N ILE A 211 -6.39 -1.17 -2.33
CA ILE A 211 -7.58 -0.57 -1.74
C ILE A 211 -8.14 0.48 -2.69
N ILE A 212 -9.46 0.44 -2.88
CA ILE A 212 -10.20 1.41 -3.67
C ILE A 212 -11.32 2.01 -2.82
N LEU A 213 -11.43 3.34 -2.86
CA LEU A 213 -12.51 4.10 -2.26
C LEU A 213 -13.10 5.04 -3.31
N THR A 214 -14.39 5.35 -3.20
CA THR A 214 -15.02 6.43 -3.97
C THR A 214 -15.30 7.60 -3.03
N VAL A 215 -14.65 8.73 -3.30
CA VAL A 215 -14.89 9.97 -2.55
C VAL A 215 -15.94 10.79 -3.28
N LYS A 216 -16.96 11.20 -2.56
CA LYS A 216 -18.11 11.92 -3.08
C LYS A 216 -17.70 13.13 -3.91
N GLU A 217 -18.29 13.26 -5.10
CA GLU A 217 -18.04 14.32 -6.09
C GLU A 217 -16.61 14.35 -6.67
N LYS A 218 -15.64 13.59 -6.11
CA LYS A 218 -14.24 13.60 -6.53
C LYS A 218 -13.87 12.42 -7.44
N GLY A 219 -14.30 11.20 -7.11
CA GLY A 219 -13.98 9.97 -7.82
C GLY A 219 -13.14 9.00 -7.00
N LEU A 220 -12.36 8.15 -7.67
CA LEU A 220 -11.61 7.06 -7.05
C LEU A 220 -10.36 7.55 -6.33
N VAL A 221 -10.15 7.04 -5.13
CA VAL A 221 -8.86 7.04 -4.42
C VAL A 221 -8.37 5.61 -4.40
N ILE A 222 -7.21 5.35 -5.00
CA ILE A 222 -6.62 4.03 -5.18
C ILE A 222 -5.31 3.99 -4.42
N ILE A 223 -5.15 2.99 -3.55
CA ILE A 223 -3.98 2.86 -2.67
C ILE A 223 -3.37 1.48 -2.86
N THR A 224 -2.10 1.44 -3.25
CA THR A 224 -1.31 0.22 -3.47
C THR A 224 -0.29 0.03 -2.35
N GLY A 225 0.14 -1.21 -2.09
CA GLY A 225 1.35 -1.48 -1.33
C GLY A 225 2.58 -1.35 -2.24
N CYS A 226 2.91 -2.41 -2.97
CA CYS A 226 3.98 -2.41 -3.99
C CYS A 226 3.48 -2.14 -5.41
N GLY A 227 2.28 -2.61 -5.77
CA GLY A 227 1.79 -2.52 -7.14
C GLY A 227 2.50 -3.49 -8.11
N HIS A 228 2.83 -4.70 -7.65
CA HIS A 228 3.40 -5.76 -8.50
C HIS A 228 2.48 -6.15 -9.65
N ALA A 229 1.18 -5.92 -9.47
CA ALA A 229 0.17 -6.10 -10.51
C ALA A 229 0.37 -5.16 -11.71
N GLY A 230 1.14 -4.10 -11.52
CA GLY A 230 1.26 -2.98 -12.42
C GLY A 230 0.23 -1.90 -12.08
N ILE A 231 0.72 -0.67 -11.99
CA ILE A 231 -0.16 0.44 -11.60
C ILE A 231 -1.26 0.69 -12.63
N ILE A 232 -0.98 0.56 -13.91
CA ILE A 232 -1.97 0.77 -14.97
C ILE A 232 -3.03 -0.33 -14.97
N ASN A 233 -2.61 -1.61 -14.77
CA ASN A 233 -3.56 -2.71 -14.58
C ASN A 233 -4.47 -2.45 -13.38
N THR A 234 -3.89 -1.97 -12.26
CA THR A 234 -4.64 -1.65 -11.04
C THR A 234 -5.68 -0.56 -11.26
N LEU A 235 -5.29 0.55 -11.92
CA LEU A 235 -6.19 1.67 -12.20
C LEU A 235 -7.34 1.27 -13.14
N ASN A 236 -7.03 0.52 -14.20
CA ASN A 236 -8.07 0.03 -15.12
C ASN A 236 -9.02 -0.94 -14.42
N TYR A 237 -8.50 -1.83 -13.58
CA TYR A 237 -9.35 -2.77 -12.82
C TYR A 237 -10.20 -2.04 -11.77
N ALA A 238 -9.68 -0.99 -11.14
CA ALA A 238 -10.48 -0.14 -10.24
C ALA A 238 -11.67 0.47 -10.94
N LYS A 239 -11.49 1.02 -12.15
CA LYS A 239 -12.57 1.56 -12.98
C LYS A 239 -13.58 0.48 -13.39
N GLU A 240 -13.11 -0.69 -13.79
CA GLU A 240 -13.98 -1.84 -14.14
C GLU A 240 -14.86 -2.26 -12.96
N LEU A 241 -14.26 -2.44 -11.78
CA LEU A 241 -14.96 -2.89 -10.57
C LEU A 241 -16.04 -1.92 -10.08
N THR A 242 -15.78 -0.62 -10.23
CA THR A 242 -16.61 0.45 -9.65
C THR A 242 -17.55 1.10 -10.66
N GLY A 243 -17.20 1.09 -11.94
CA GLY A 243 -17.89 1.86 -12.99
C GLY A 243 -17.64 3.37 -12.91
N GLU A 244 -16.71 3.83 -12.06
CA GLU A 244 -16.29 5.22 -11.96
C GLU A 244 -15.01 5.45 -12.77
N ASP A 245 -15.05 6.39 -13.70
CA ASP A 245 -13.92 6.71 -14.58
C ASP A 245 -12.96 7.76 -14.02
N ARG A 246 -13.41 8.60 -13.09
CA ARG A 246 -12.60 9.67 -12.53
C ARG A 246 -11.66 9.12 -11.47
N ILE A 247 -10.37 9.28 -11.69
CA ILE A 247 -9.33 8.95 -10.70
C ILE A 247 -8.95 10.24 -9.97
N TYR A 248 -9.31 10.35 -8.70
CA TYR A 248 -8.98 11.50 -7.87
C TYR A 248 -7.55 11.42 -7.34
N ALA A 249 -7.17 10.27 -6.78
CA ALA A 249 -5.81 10.08 -6.27
C ALA A 249 -5.30 8.65 -6.45
N VAL A 250 -4.01 8.54 -6.72
CA VAL A 250 -3.24 7.29 -6.72
C VAL A 250 -2.11 7.45 -5.71
N LEU A 251 -2.05 6.58 -4.69
CA LEU A 251 -1.04 6.63 -3.64
C LEU A 251 -0.45 5.24 -3.42
N GLY A 252 0.88 5.15 -3.28
CA GLY A 252 1.55 3.90 -2.93
C GLY A 252 2.71 3.54 -3.84
N GLY A 253 3.20 2.29 -3.70
CA GLY A 253 4.23 1.72 -4.54
C GLY A 253 3.72 1.42 -5.96
N MET A 254 4.59 1.63 -6.94
CA MET A 254 4.31 1.36 -8.37
C MET A 254 5.29 0.33 -8.95
N HIS A 255 6.16 -0.21 -8.12
CA HIS A 255 7.19 -1.19 -8.43
C HIS A 255 8.00 -0.90 -9.71
N LEU A 256 8.48 0.35 -9.82
CA LEU A 256 9.21 0.84 -11.00
C LEU A 256 10.72 0.99 -10.76
N SER A 257 11.20 0.58 -9.58
CA SER A 257 12.62 0.64 -9.21
C SER A 257 13.39 -0.59 -9.68
N GLY A 258 14.62 -0.37 -10.12
CA GLY A 258 15.55 -1.43 -10.53
C GLY A 258 15.52 -1.76 -12.02
N GLY A 259 16.62 -2.36 -12.50
CA GLY A 259 16.90 -2.53 -13.92
C GLY A 259 15.87 -3.35 -14.71
N LEU A 260 15.06 -4.16 -14.04
CA LEU A 260 13.99 -4.94 -14.69
C LEU A 260 12.73 -4.10 -14.94
N PHE A 261 12.50 -3.07 -14.12
CA PHE A 261 11.26 -2.28 -14.11
C PHE A 261 11.44 -0.88 -14.70
N GLU A 262 12.61 -0.27 -14.56
CA GLU A 262 12.89 1.05 -15.12
C GLU A 262 12.58 1.19 -16.63
N PRO A 263 12.77 0.16 -17.48
CA PRO A 263 12.43 0.27 -18.90
C PRO A 263 10.96 0.57 -19.20
N ILE A 264 10.04 0.24 -18.29
CA ILE A 264 8.61 0.51 -18.51
C ILE A 264 8.16 1.89 -18.00
N ILE A 265 9.01 2.63 -17.29
CA ILE A 265 8.67 3.97 -16.74
C ILE A 265 8.06 4.90 -17.79
N PRO A 266 8.66 5.07 -19.00
CA PRO A 266 8.09 6.00 -19.98
C PRO A 266 6.65 5.62 -20.37
N ARG A 267 6.40 4.33 -20.62
CA ARG A 267 5.07 3.86 -21.01
C ARG A 267 4.07 3.98 -19.86
N THR A 268 4.48 3.67 -18.64
CA THR A 268 3.63 3.84 -17.45
C THR A 268 3.19 5.30 -17.29
N ILE A 269 4.10 6.26 -17.52
CA ILE A 269 3.78 7.69 -17.41
C ILE A 269 2.84 8.13 -18.52
N GLU A 270 3.04 7.67 -19.76
CA GLU A 270 2.11 7.94 -20.87
C GLU A 270 0.68 7.50 -20.52
N GLU A 271 0.51 6.30 -20.01
CA GLU A 271 -0.81 5.80 -19.58
C GLU A 271 -1.37 6.58 -18.38
N LEU A 272 -0.53 6.99 -17.41
CA LEU A 272 -0.96 7.85 -16.32
C LEU A 272 -1.44 9.22 -16.82
N GLU A 273 -0.74 9.83 -17.80
CA GLU A 273 -1.16 11.09 -18.43
C GLU A 273 -2.51 10.94 -19.15
N GLU A 274 -2.77 9.77 -19.77
CA GLU A 274 -4.08 9.47 -20.42
C GLU A 274 -5.20 9.26 -19.40
N LEU A 275 -4.93 8.58 -18.29
CA LEU A 275 -5.89 8.33 -17.20
C LEU A 275 -6.20 9.58 -16.37
N LYS A 276 -5.32 10.59 -16.41
CA LYS A 276 -5.49 11.92 -15.78
C LYS A 276 -5.87 11.89 -14.30
N PRO A 277 -5.16 11.14 -13.44
CA PRO A 277 -5.40 11.25 -12.01
C PRO A 277 -5.13 12.69 -11.55
N LYS A 278 -5.99 13.22 -10.66
CA LYS A 278 -5.77 14.57 -10.15
C LYS A 278 -4.53 14.65 -9.25
N PHE A 279 -4.26 13.57 -8.47
CA PHE A 279 -3.07 13.47 -7.63
C PHE A 279 -2.38 12.13 -7.82
N VAL A 280 -1.05 12.16 -7.89
CA VAL A 280 -0.17 10.99 -7.96
C VAL A 280 0.87 11.09 -6.87
N VAL A 281 0.84 10.14 -5.93
CA VAL A 281 1.72 10.09 -4.75
C VAL A 281 2.53 8.80 -4.80
N PRO A 282 3.57 8.72 -5.66
CA PRO A 282 4.41 7.54 -5.76
C PRO A 282 5.30 7.42 -4.52
N CYS A 283 5.29 6.24 -3.91
CA CYS A 283 6.05 5.94 -2.69
C CYS A 283 6.89 4.67 -2.85
N HIS A 284 7.62 4.33 -1.81
CA HIS A 284 8.24 3.03 -1.57
C HIS A 284 9.01 2.48 -2.79
N CYS A 285 8.59 1.36 -3.37
CA CYS A 285 9.23 0.70 -4.50
C CYS A 285 9.01 1.39 -5.87
N SER A 286 8.32 2.54 -5.93
CA SER A 286 8.25 3.35 -7.15
C SER A 286 9.64 3.79 -7.62
N GLY A 287 10.53 4.11 -6.67
CA GLY A 287 11.92 4.47 -6.93
C GLY A 287 12.11 5.90 -7.43
N LEU A 288 13.28 6.46 -7.13
CA LEU A 288 13.59 7.88 -7.41
C LEU A 288 13.46 8.25 -8.88
N LYS A 289 13.86 7.35 -9.80
CA LYS A 289 13.82 7.62 -11.23
C LYS A 289 12.38 7.80 -11.73
N ALA A 290 11.48 6.90 -11.36
CA ALA A 290 10.06 7.03 -11.71
C ALA A 290 9.44 8.26 -11.06
N MET A 291 9.67 8.51 -9.77
CA MET A 291 9.18 9.70 -9.08
C MET A 291 9.63 10.98 -9.76
N THR A 292 10.91 11.08 -10.15
CA THR A 292 11.46 12.27 -10.86
C THR A 292 10.79 12.47 -12.21
N GLU A 293 10.59 11.39 -12.98
CA GLU A 293 9.95 11.48 -14.30
C GLU A 293 8.46 11.83 -14.17
N ILE A 294 7.73 11.27 -13.19
CA ILE A 294 6.34 11.65 -12.89
C ILE A 294 6.27 13.12 -12.50
N ALA A 295 7.14 13.60 -11.60
CA ALA A 295 7.20 15.00 -11.20
C ALA A 295 7.46 15.94 -12.38
N ARG A 296 8.30 15.52 -13.32
CA ARG A 296 8.63 16.31 -14.53
C ARG A 296 7.48 16.35 -15.53
N LYS A 297 6.77 15.24 -15.71
CA LYS A 297 5.72 15.09 -16.73
C LYS A 297 4.34 15.52 -16.23
N MET A 298 4.08 15.31 -14.95
CA MET A 298 2.80 15.59 -14.30
C MET A 298 2.98 16.51 -13.07
N PRO A 299 3.61 17.69 -13.21
CA PRO A 299 3.99 18.53 -12.06
C PRO A 299 2.81 18.96 -11.20
N ASP A 300 1.64 19.16 -11.78
CA ASP A 300 0.43 19.60 -11.08
C ASP A 300 -0.26 18.44 -10.32
N ALA A 301 0.00 17.20 -10.73
CA ALA A 301 -0.57 16.01 -10.09
C ALA A 301 0.39 15.38 -9.07
N PHE A 302 1.71 15.53 -9.26
CA PHE A 302 2.72 14.89 -8.43
C PHE A 302 2.77 15.47 -7.01
N ILE A 303 2.77 14.59 -6.03
CA ILE A 303 3.04 14.96 -4.63
C ILE A 303 4.11 14.02 -4.08
N GLN A 304 5.23 14.58 -3.63
CA GLN A 304 6.26 13.82 -2.94
C GLN A 304 5.74 13.29 -1.61
N ASN A 305 5.86 11.96 -1.38
CA ASN A 305 5.54 11.38 -0.09
C ASN A 305 6.68 11.59 0.93
N SER A 306 6.32 11.53 2.19
CA SER A 306 7.22 11.46 3.34
C SER A 306 6.47 10.82 4.51
N VAL A 307 7.15 10.03 5.31
CA VAL A 307 6.59 9.47 6.55
C VAL A 307 5.97 10.57 7.40
N GLY A 308 4.82 10.31 7.98
CA GLY A 308 4.04 11.23 8.78
C GLY A 308 3.10 12.14 7.99
N THR A 309 3.17 12.15 6.65
CA THR A 309 2.21 12.92 5.85
C THR A 309 0.80 12.35 5.98
N ASN A 310 -0.17 13.23 6.25
CA ASN A 310 -1.59 12.92 6.22
C ASN A 310 -2.21 13.52 4.95
N TYR A 311 -2.69 12.66 4.06
CA TYR A 311 -3.41 13.04 2.85
C TYR A 311 -4.90 13.13 3.16
N ILE A 312 -5.55 14.21 2.72
CA ILE A 312 -6.98 14.45 2.93
C ILE A 312 -7.66 14.49 1.56
N PHE A 313 -8.26 13.39 1.19
CA PHE A 313 -8.95 13.24 -0.07
C PHE A 313 -10.47 13.41 0.04
#